data_a91a64a0a263751aadb0cccda1b287cb
#
_entry.id   a91a64a0a263751aadb0cccda1b287cb
#
_cell.length_a   1.000
_cell.length_b   1.000
_cell.length_c   1.000
_cell.angle_alpha   90.00
_cell.angle_beta   90.00
_cell.angle_gamma   90.00
#
_symmetry.space_group_name_H-M   'P 1'
#
loop_
_entity.id
_entity.type
_entity.pdbx_description
1 polymer ?
#
loop_
_entity_poly.entity_id
_entity_poly.type
_entity_poly.pdbx_seq_one_letter_code
_entity_poly.pdbx_strand_id
1 'polypeptide(L)'
;MVPELCRYVLDVRVNELYSHEEVLYELNAKLSAELIPRSMRLRSSSLPEGHLLHEVGKSLDLEIFGSPTLSDQALIPYPSAKIGPGDSARSHTADEFIFTQEVKDGITTY
;
A
#
# COMPACT_ATOMS: atom_id res chain seq x y z
N MET A 1 -13.36 30.83 -27.11
CA MET A 1 -13.90 31.02 -25.73
C MET A 1 -12.95 30.29 -24.78
N VAL A 2 -12.45 30.96 -23.77
CA VAL A 2 -11.58 30.35 -22.75
C VAL A 2 -12.45 30.03 -21.54
N PRO A 3 -12.47 28.79 -21.02
CA PRO A 3 -13.27 28.46 -19.84
C PRO A 3 -12.75 29.19 -18.61
N GLU A 4 -13.65 29.62 -17.75
CA GLU A 4 -13.30 30.28 -16.48
C GLU A 4 -12.78 29.32 -15.42
N LEU A 5 -13.12 28.03 -15.54
CA LEU A 5 -12.80 27.02 -14.56
C LEU A 5 -12.32 25.73 -15.26
N CYS A 6 -11.21 25.21 -14.79
CA CYS A 6 -10.71 23.88 -15.12
C CYS A 6 -10.63 23.05 -13.84
N ARG A 7 -11.24 21.88 -13.83
CA ARG A 7 -11.15 20.90 -12.72
C ARG A 7 -10.49 19.63 -13.20
N TYR A 8 -9.58 19.09 -12.39
CA TYR A 8 -8.94 17.80 -12.63
C TYR A 8 -8.79 17.04 -11.31
N VAL A 9 -8.56 15.75 -11.40
CA VAL A 9 -8.35 14.87 -10.26
C VAL A 9 -6.94 14.31 -10.37
N LEU A 10 -6.20 14.38 -9.26
CA LEU A 10 -4.91 13.74 -9.11
C LEU A 10 -5.06 12.50 -8.20
N ASP A 11 -4.58 11.37 -8.66
CA ASP A 11 -4.36 10.19 -7.81
C ASP A 11 -2.89 10.21 -7.37
N VAL A 12 -2.66 10.52 -6.10
CA VAL A 12 -1.31 10.61 -5.52
C VAL A 12 -1.13 9.45 -4.55
N ARG A 13 -0.22 8.55 -4.90
CA ARG A 13 0.13 7.39 -4.07
C ARG A 13 1.40 7.70 -3.30
N VAL A 14 1.28 7.70 -1.99
CA VAL A 14 2.35 8.05 -1.06
C VAL A 14 2.90 6.77 -0.44
N ASN A 15 4.23 6.65 -0.41
CA ASN A 15 4.92 5.57 0.29
C ASN A 15 5.15 5.92 1.78
N GLU A 16 5.80 5.02 2.51
CA GLU A 16 6.07 5.16 3.94
C GLU A 16 7.09 6.27 4.30
N LEU A 17 7.79 6.83 3.33
CA LEU A 17 8.80 7.87 3.54
C LEU A 17 8.19 9.26 3.72
N TYR A 18 6.93 9.44 3.34
CA TYR A 18 6.25 10.73 3.38
C TYR A 18 4.87 10.58 4.00
N SER A 19 4.44 11.60 4.72
CA SER A 19 3.04 11.76 5.11
C SER A 19 2.22 12.40 3.99
N HIS A 20 0.91 12.20 4.01
CA HIS A 20 0.01 12.88 3.08
C HIS A 20 0.07 14.41 3.24
N GLU A 21 0.26 14.87 4.47
CA GLU A 21 0.37 16.28 4.83
C GLU A 21 1.61 16.93 4.19
N GLU A 22 2.76 16.25 4.24
CA GLU A 22 4.00 16.70 3.59
C GLU A 22 3.85 16.76 2.07
N VAL A 23 3.26 15.72 1.46
CA VAL A 23 3.03 15.71 0.01
C VAL A 23 2.07 16.81 -0.40
N LEU A 24 1.00 17.03 0.35
CA LEU A 24 0.05 18.12 0.07
C LEU A 24 0.72 19.49 0.20
N TYR A 25 1.58 19.69 1.20
CA TYR A 25 2.35 20.92 1.36
C TYR A 25 3.27 21.16 0.15
N GLU A 26 4.01 20.15 -0.29
CA GLU A 26 4.90 20.24 -1.45
C GLU A 26 4.14 20.54 -2.75
N LEU A 27 2.97 19.92 -2.93
CA LEU A 27 2.12 20.18 -4.10
C LEU A 27 1.58 21.60 -4.10
N ASN A 28 1.10 22.11 -2.95
CA ASN A 28 0.63 23.49 -2.82
C ASN A 28 1.75 24.52 -3.07
N ALA A 29 2.99 24.20 -2.72
CA ALA A 29 4.13 25.07 -2.99
C ALA A 29 4.50 25.15 -4.49
N LYS A 30 4.18 24.12 -5.26
CA LYS A 30 4.57 24.01 -6.68
C LYS A 30 3.46 24.28 -7.67
N LEU A 31 2.22 24.18 -7.25
CA LEU A 31 1.04 24.34 -8.10
C LEU A 31 0.30 25.63 -7.74
N SER A 32 -0.13 26.36 -8.74
CA SER A 32 -0.97 27.54 -8.57
C SER A 32 -2.48 27.23 -8.46
N ALA A 33 -2.83 25.96 -8.56
CA ALA A 33 -4.22 25.50 -8.44
C ALA A 33 -4.62 25.32 -6.98
N GLU A 34 -5.89 25.52 -6.68
CA GLU A 34 -6.45 25.15 -5.38
C GLU A 34 -6.52 23.62 -5.26
N LEU A 35 -5.88 23.06 -4.23
CA LEU A 35 -5.85 21.62 -3.96
C LEU A 35 -6.81 21.29 -2.83
N ILE A 36 -7.79 20.45 -3.12
CA ILE A 36 -8.78 19.98 -2.15
C ILE A 36 -8.59 18.46 -1.97
N PRO A 37 -7.97 17.99 -0.87
CA PRO A 37 -7.79 16.57 -0.66
C PRO A 37 -9.14 15.90 -0.45
N ARG A 38 -9.40 14.86 -1.23
CA ARG A 38 -10.63 14.07 -1.14
C ARG A 38 -10.64 13.19 0.12
N SER A 39 -9.48 12.64 0.49
CA SER A 39 -9.29 11.82 1.68
C SER A 39 -7.81 11.75 2.03
N MET A 40 -7.51 11.80 3.33
CA MET A 40 -6.18 11.61 3.91
C MET A 40 -6.10 10.31 4.74
N ARG A 41 -7.09 9.44 4.60
CA ARG A 41 -7.32 8.29 5.48
C ARG A 41 -6.47 7.07 5.15
N LEU A 42 -6.25 6.80 3.86
CA LEU A 42 -5.55 5.61 3.41
C LEU A 42 -4.04 5.87 3.41
N ARG A 43 -3.34 5.33 4.40
CA ARG A 43 -1.90 5.55 4.62
C ARG A 43 -1.10 4.32 4.23
N SER A 44 0.18 4.52 3.91
CA SER A 44 1.14 3.43 3.79
C SER A 44 1.30 2.72 5.12
N SER A 45 1.47 1.41 5.07
CA SER A 45 1.76 0.57 6.23
C SER A 45 3.20 0.10 6.16
N SER A 46 3.90 0.12 7.28
CA SER A 46 5.27 -0.38 7.38
C SER A 46 5.51 -1.05 8.72
N LEU A 47 6.55 -1.88 8.77
CA LEU A 47 7.07 -2.42 10.01
C LEU A 47 8.34 -1.65 10.39
N PRO A 48 8.45 -1.12 11.61
CA PRO A 48 9.70 -0.56 12.11
C PRO A 48 10.83 -1.57 12.04
N GLU A 49 12.05 -1.09 11.84
CA GLU A 49 13.24 -1.92 11.89
C GLU A 49 13.32 -2.65 13.25
N GLY A 50 13.64 -3.94 13.23
CA GLY A 50 13.70 -4.78 14.44
C GLY A 50 12.35 -5.21 15.02
N HIS A 51 11.23 -4.95 14.32
CA HIS A 51 9.93 -5.43 14.77
C HIS A 51 9.86 -6.97 14.77
N LEU A 52 9.20 -7.54 15.79
CA LEU A 52 9.10 -9.00 15.99
C LEU A 52 8.61 -9.76 14.75
N LEU A 53 7.72 -9.19 13.97
CA LEU A 53 7.21 -9.82 12.75
C LEU A 53 8.29 -10.07 11.69
N HIS A 54 9.41 -9.34 11.69
CA HIS A 54 10.55 -9.65 10.83
C HIS A 54 11.23 -10.96 11.24
N GLU A 55 11.37 -11.19 12.54
CA GLU A 55 11.96 -12.44 13.08
C GLU A 55 11.04 -13.62 12.84
N VAL A 56 9.74 -13.45 13.05
CA VAL A 56 8.73 -14.48 12.78
C VAL A 56 8.75 -14.86 11.29
N GLY A 57 8.74 -13.88 10.39
CA GLY A 57 8.81 -14.12 8.95
C GLY A 57 10.06 -14.92 8.57
N LYS A 58 11.22 -14.56 9.12
CA LYS A 58 12.48 -15.30 8.91
C LYS A 58 12.42 -16.74 9.46
N SER A 59 11.82 -16.93 10.63
CA SER A 59 11.71 -18.27 11.24
C SER A 59 10.79 -19.21 10.45
N LEU A 60 9.85 -18.65 9.70
CA LEU A 60 8.95 -19.37 8.81
C LEU A 60 9.46 -19.46 7.36
N ASP A 61 10.70 -19.01 7.11
CA ASP A 61 11.31 -18.98 5.77
C ASP A 61 10.46 -18.20 4.74
N LEU A 62 9.82 -17.11 5.20
CA LEU A 62 9.01 -16.25 4.35
C LEU A 62 9.85 -15.13 3.76
N GLU A 63 9.68 -14.90 2.47
CA GLU A 63 10.25 -13.72 1.81
C GLU A 63 9.52 -12.47 2.26
N ILE A 64 10.28 -11.46 2.70
CA ILE A 64 9.76 -10.18 3.17
C ILE A 64 10.05 -9.13 2.12
N PHE A 65 9.01 -8.49 1.60
CA PHE A 65 9.13 -7.48 0.55
C PHE A 65 8.08 -6.36 0.71
N GLY A 66 8.36 -5.21 0.09
CA GLY A 66 7.41 -4.12 -0.02
C GLY A 66 6.45 -4.33 -1.20
N SER A 67 5.18 -3.99 -1.03
CA SER A 67 4.17 -4.06 -2.07
C SER A 67 3.55 -2.69 -2.35
N PRO A 68 3.46 -2.26 -3.61
CA PRO A 68 2.79 -1.01 -3.98
C PRO A 68 1.25 -1.11 -3.96
N THR A 69 0.70 -2.29 -3.65
CA THR A 69 -0.74 -2.52 -3.67
C THR A 69 -1.40 -2.00 -2.40
N LEU A 70 -2.48 -1.24 -2.58
CA LEU A 70 -3.32 -0.80 -1.48
C LEU A 70 -4.24 -1.95 -1.03
N SER A 71 -4.41 -2.10 0.28
CA SER A 71 -5.33 -3.05 0.90
C SER A 71 -5.97 -2.43 2.14
N ASP A 72 -6.88 -3.14 2.79
CA ASP A 72 -7.50 -2.73 4.05
C ASP A 72 -6.48 -2.46 5.17
N GLN A 73 -5.26 -2.99 5.02
CA GLN A 73 -4.13 -2.68 5.89
C GLN A 73 -3.86 -1.17 6.00
N ALA A 74 -4.17 -0.40 4.96
CA ALA A 74 -4.03 1.06 4.97
C ALA A 74 -4.94 1.77 6.01
N LEU A 75 -5.92 1.06 6.57
CA LEU A 75 -6.82 1.54 7.63
C LEU A 75 -6.35 1.13 9.03
N ILE A 76 -5.32 0.31 9.13
CA ILE A 76 -4.77 -0.17 10.40
C ILE A 76 -3.78 0.88 10.94
N PRO A 77 -4.04 1.47 12.13
CA PRO A 77 -3.24 2.59 12.63
C PRO A 77 -1.94 2.17 13.36
N TYR A 78 -1.58 0.90 13.32
CA TYR A 78 -0.40 0.34 13.99
C TYR A 78 0.43 -0.49 13.02
N PRO A 79 1.72 -0.78 13.35
CA PRO A 79 2.59 -1.61 12.53
C PRO A 79 1.95 -2.95 12.20
N SER A 80 1.93 -3.29 10.93
CA SER A 80 1.27 -4.50 10.45
C SER A 80 1.98 -5.05 9.22
N ALA A 81 1.90 -6.36 9.02
CA ALA A 81 2.35 -7.05 7.82
C ALA A 81 1.16 -7.77 7.18
N LYS A 82 1.21 -7.87 5.86
CA LYS A 82 0.25 -8.65 5.10
C LYS A 82 0.89 -9.98 4.73
N ILE A 83 0.18 -11.07 4.96
CA ILE A 83 0.58 -12.41 4.57
C ILE A 83 -0.59 -13.08 3.85
N GLY A 84 -0.30 -13.92 2.89
CA GLY A 84 -1.31 -14.70 2.17
C GLY A 84 -0.64 -15.80 1.37
N PRO A 85 -1.40 -16.85 1.01
CA PRO A 85 -0.91 -17.91 0.15
C PRO A 85 -0.74 -17.43 -1.30
N GLY A 86 0.16 -18.07 -2.04
CA GLY A 86 0.37 -17.82 -3.45
C GLY A 86 1.35 -16.69 -3.75
N ASP A 87 1.47 -16.38 -5.03
CA ASP A 87 2.39 -15.38 -5.56
C ASP A 87 1.62 -14.12 -5.94
N SER A 88 1.98 -12.99 -5.33
CA SER A 88 1.34 -11.70 -5.59
C SER A 88 1.53 -11.19 -7.03
N ALA A 89 2.53 -11.70 -7.76
CA ALA A 89 2.74 -11.36 -9.17
C ALA A 89 1.62 -11.84 -10.10
N ARG A 90 0.83 -12.82 -9.65
CA ARG A 90 -0.33 -13.34 -10.40
C ARG A 90 -1.60 -12.52 -10.16
N SER A 91 -1.60 -11.66 -9.15
CA SER A 91 -2.75 -10.82 -8.80
C SER A 91 -3.01 -9.77 -9.89
N HIS A 92 -4.28 -9.51 -10.19
CA HIS A 92 -4.72 -8.56 -11.22
C HIS A 92 -4.23 -8.87 -12.65
N THR A 93 -3.89 -10.13 -12.92
CA THR A 93 -3.56 -10.61 -14.27
C THR A 93 -4.77 -11.27 -14.93
N ALA A 94 -4.73 -11.40 -16.28
CA ALA A 94 -5.68 -12.25 -16.97
C ALA A 94 -5.53 -13.70 -16.49
N ASP A 95 -6.64 -14.39 -16.27
CA ASP A 95 -6.66 -15.77 -15.76
C ASP A 95 -5.93 -15.92 -14.40
N GLU A 96 -6.08 -14.95 -13.50
CA GLU A 96 -5.54 -15.00 -12.14
C GLU A 96 -5.85 -16.34 -11.47
N PHE A 97 -4.83 -16.97 -10.89
CA PHE A 97 -4.96 -18.30 -10.30
C PHE A 97 -4.09 -18.46 -9.04
N ILE A 98 -4.44 -19.47 -8.25
CA ILE A 98 -3.65 -19.98 -7.14
C ILE A 98 -3.60 -21.50 -7.22
N PHE A 99 -2.47 -22.11 -6.88
CA PHE A 99 -2.39 -23.55 -6.79
C PHE A 99 -3.04 -24.06 -5.49
N THR A 100 -3.75 -25.17 -5.58
CA THR A 100 -4.39 -25.80 -4.41
C THR A 100 -3.38 -26.12 -3.30
N GLN A 101 -2.14 -26.45 -3.67
CA GLN A 101 -1.09 -26.72 -2.70
C GLN A 101 -0.70 -25.45 -1.93
N GLU A 102 -0.62 -24.30 -2.58
CA GLU A 102 -0.33 -23.02 -1.92
C GLU A 102 -1.37 -22.67 -0.84
N VAL A 103 -2.64 -22.98 -1.11
CA VAL A 103 -3.72 -22.81 -0.11
C VAL A 103 -3.51 -23.71 1.09
N LYS A 104 -3.14 -25.00 0.86
CA LYS A 104 -2.86 -25.95 1.94
C LYS A 104 -1.65 -25.54 2.76
N ASP A 105 -0.57 -25.09 2.11
CA ASP A 105 0.64 -24.60 2.76
C ASP A 105 0.34 -23.36 3.60
N GLY A 106 -0.53 -22.46 3.11
CA GLY A 106 -1.02 -21.32 3.86
C GLY A 106 -1.71 -21.73 5.16
N ILE A 107 -2.58 -22.74 5.13
CA ILE A 107 -3.25 -23.25 6.34
C ILE A 107 -2.24 -23.74 7.38
N THR A 108 -1.13 -24.32 6.94
CA THR A 108 -0.06 -24.83 7.85
C THR A 108 0.76 -23.68 8.42
N THR A 109 0.92 -22.59 7.67
CA THR A 109 1.72 -21.42 8.07
C THR A 109 0.99 -20.55 9.11
N TYR A 110 -0.33 -20.48 9.06
CA TYR A 110 -1.16 -19.76 10.03
C TYR A 110 -1.43 -20.59 11.29
#